data_93b450c6ca237b4dd18725b42c3fd65d
#
_entry.id   93b450c6ca237b4dd18725b42c3fd65d
#
_cell.length_a   1.000
_cell.length_b   1.000
_cell.length_c   1.000
_cell.angle_alpha   90.00
_cell.angle_beta   90.00
_cell.angle_gamma   90.00
#
_symmetry.space_group_name_H-M   'P 1'
#
loop_
_entity.id
_entity.type
_entity.pdbx_description
1 polymer ?
#
loop_
_entity_poly.entity_id
_entity_poly.type
_entity_poly.pdbx_seq_one_letter_code
_entity_poly.pdbx_strand_id
1 'polypeptide(L)'
;MLYKHEAKFYHGLISLVSTAVLIFIGVVVCGAEPQIPLIFSCTIAALVALWLGHSWEEILEGMLSGIAQSLEAVMILLLIGVLIGAWIASGTVPTLIYYGLKIITPKYFLITAAFTCGLVSFAIGAWGTVGTVGLAFMSIGIALGVPSPIVVGSIITGSYLGEIISPLSDATNLTAAVVDCGSFDLMKRAMPIALVGFAISEVFYFIAGLRYGEGDASGVAENIAPLLDGLDSAFLISPVSLIPIIVMIACISIKFPAIPAVVAGIISGIIIAVTVQGMPFGDIFTIGFSGYVGHTSVALLDELLTAGGLESMMHAISIIIIAMAFGGLMQKTGQISAMIAPIVSHVKGCGGLTALTAISCVCMNMILPDQYLGISVPGQMYAEEYDRRGMSRVDLSRALLCGGAITSPLVPWNRCGIYCFGILGVATLSYLPYAFLGLLLPVLVIFVALADGVLRKKSKTSEVHPPPGLHALSACGPGGFLPLHPTLPRFSPQKSRVKAEKTKIFF
;
A
#
# COMPACT_ATOMS: atom_id res chain seq x y z
N MET A 1 1.75 -10.70 41.25
CA MET A 1 1.10 -9.79 40.28
C MET A 1 1.90 -8.50 40.24
N LEU A 2 2.67 -8.26 39.20
CA LEU A 2 3.33 -6.97 38.99
C LEU A 2 2.23 -5.93 38.72
N TYR A 3 2.27 -4.79 39.40
CA TYR A 3 1.36 -3.69 39.14
C TYR A 3 1.62 -3.22 37.70
N LYS A 4 0.62 -3.37 36.79
CA LYS A 4 0.68 -2.80 35.45
C LYS A 4 0.53 -1.29 35.55
N HIS A 5 1.51 -0.58 35.04
CA HIS A 5 1.43 0.85 34.85
C HIS A 5 0.82 1.16 33.48
N GLU A 6 -0.10 2.11 33.39
CA GLU A 6 -0.57 2.60 32.09
C GLU A 6 0.59 3.20 31.30
N ALA A 7 0.70 2.82 30.04
CA ALA A 7 1.71 3.38 29.17
C ALA A 7 1.51 4.90 29.04
N LYS A 8 2.57 5.67 29.21
CA LYS A 8 2.58 7.13 29.05
C LYS A 8 3.31 7.48 27.74
N PHE A 9 3.07 8.68 27.22
CA PHE A 9 3.66 9.19 25.99
C PHE A 9 5.16 8.91 25.84
N TYR A 10 5.94 9.13 26.90
CA TYR A 10 7.39 8.94 26.87
C TYR A 10 7.82 7.48 26.73
N HIS A 11 7.01 6.49 27.18
CA HIS A 11 7.35 5.07 27.02
C HIS A 11 7.34 4.68 25.53
N GLY A 12 6.28 5.02 24.81
CA GLY A 12 6.22 4.82 23.36
C GLY A 12 7.27 5.64 22.60
N LEU A 13 7.53 6.88 23.05
CA LEU A 13 8.55 7.73 22.44
C LEU A 13 9.96 7.13 22.58
N ILE A 14 10.32 6.55 23.74
CA ILE A 14 11.61 5.86 23.93
C ILE A 14 11.76 4.73 22.89
N SER A 15 10.76 3.87 22.76
CA SER A 15 10.80 2.76 21.79
C SER A 15 10.91 3.25 20.37
N LEU A 16 10.14 4.30 19.98
CA LEU A 16 10.15 4.84 18.63
C LEU A 16 11.48 5.56 18.29
N VAL A 17 11.94 6.46 19.18
CA VAL A 17 13.17 7.22 18.93
C VAL A 17 14.37 6.29 18.90
N SER A 18 14.44 5.30 19.82
CA SER A 18 15.50 4.31 19.78
C SER A 18 15.50 3.50 18.49
N THR A 19 14.32 3.13 17.98
CA THR A 19 14.18 2.44 16.69
C THR A 19 14.70 3.32 15.54
N ALA A 20 14.26 4.59 15.48
CA ALA A 20 14.72 5.52 14.45
C ALA A 20 16.25 5.72 14.48
N VAL A 21 16.82 5.88 15.68
CA VAL A 21 18.27 6.02 15.87
C VAL A 21 19.03 4.75 15.47
N LEU A 22 18.55 3.58 15.89
CA LEU A 22 19.19 2.30 15.55
C LEU A 22 19.15 2.02 14.05
N ILE A 23 18.02 2.29 13.39
CA ILE A 23 17.91 2.13 11.94
C ILE A 23 18.80 3.14 11.23
N PHE A 24 18.80 4.41 11.66
CA PHE A 24 19.67 5.42 11.05
C PHE A 24 21.16 5.05 11.17
N ILE A 25 21.60 4.69 12.37
CA ILE A 25 23.00 4.29 12.58
C ILE A 25 23.31 3.00 11.82
N GLY A 26 22.48 1.96 11.95
CA GLY A 26 22.73 0.67 11.33
C GLY A 26 22.69 0.73 9.81
N VAL A 27 21.63 1.28 9.23
CA VAL A 27 21.42 1.26 7.78
C VAL A 27 22.15 2.41 7.09
N VAL A 28 21.99 3.66 7.57
CA VAL A 28 22.49 4.83 6.85
C VAL A 28 23.99 5.06 7.12
N VAL A 29 24.43 4.90 8.37
CA VAL A 29 25.84 5.17 8.73
C VAL A 29 26.72 3.95 8.52
N CYS A 30 26.27 2.76 8.94
CA CYS A 30 27.06 1.52 8.88
C CYS A 30 26.82 0.70 7.59
N GLY A 31 25.81 1.04 6.77
CA GLY A 31 25.47 0.27 5.57
C GLY A 31 24.98 -1.15 5.87
N ALA A 32 24.49 -1.39 7.11
CA ALA A 32 24.02 -2.73 7.52
C ALA A 32 22.57 -2.95 7.08
N GLU A 33 22.20 -4.21 6.97
CA GLU A 33 20.83 -4.62 6.69
C GLU A 33 19.90 -4.30 7.88
N PRO A 34 18.63 -3.95 7.63
CA PRO A 34 17.72 -3.44 8.67
C PRO A 34 17.31 -4.48 9.71
N GLN A 35 17.50 -5.77 9.48
CA GLN A 35 17.09 -6.84 10.39
C GLN A 35 17.71 -6.70 11.79
N ILE A 36 19.01 -6.46 11.86
CA ILE A 36 19.73 -6.37 13.14
C ILE A 36 19.31 -5.11 13.92
N PRO A 37 19.27 -3.90 13.32
CA PRO A 37 18.69 -2.74 13.99
C PRO A 37 17.26 -2.97 14.51
N LEU A 38 16.41 -3.66 13.74
CA LEU A 38 15.03 -3.97 14.14
C LEU A 38 14.98 -4.96 15.32
N ILE A 39 15.86 -5.97 15.39
CA ILE A 39 15.94 -6.88 16.52
C ILE A 39 16.31 -6.10 17.81
N PHE A 40 17.29 -5.19 17.72
CA PHE A 40 17.62 -4.34 18.87
C PHE A 40 16.46 -3.42 19.27
N SER A 41 15.70 -2.92 18.28
CA SER A 41 14.50 -2.14 18.53
C SER A 41 13.42 -2.94 19.25
N CYS A 42 13.19 -4.20 18.84
CA CYS A 42 12.30 -5.12 19.55
C CYS A 42 12.77 -5.34 21.00
N THR A 43 14.08 -5.49 21.21
CA THR A 43 14.66 -5.67 22.55
C THR A 43 14.37 -4.45 23.44
N ILE A 44 14.59 -3.22 22.94
CA ILE A 44 14.32 -2.00 23.70
C ILE A 44 12.82 -1.87 24.00
N ALA A 45 11.95 -2.10 23.03
CA ALA A 45 10.50 -2.05 23.21
C ALA A 45 10.03 -3.11 24.24
N ALA A 46 10.64 -4.31 24.26
CA ALA A 46 10.38 -5.35 25.25
C ALA A 46 10.84 -4.93 26.65
N LEU A 47 12.00 -4.30 26.79
CA LEU A 47 12.49 -3.75 28.08
C LEU A 47 11.53 -2.66 28.59
N VAL A 48 11.03 -1.78 27.74
CA VAL A 48 10.01 -0.78 28.09
C VAL A 48 8.71 -1.47 28.53
N ALA A 49 8.30 -2.54 27.87
CA ALA A 49 7.11 -3.32 28.25
C ALA A 49 7.28 -4.00 29.62
N LEU A 50 8.45 -4.58 29.92
CA LEU A 50 8.78 -5.12 31.24
C LEU A 50 8.76 -4.03 32.31
N TRP A 51 9.27 -2.83 31.98
CA TRP A 51 9.20 -1.69 32.91
C TRP A 51 7.76 -1.27 33.20
N LEU A 52 6.84 -1.39 32.23
CA LEU A 52 5.41 -1.16 32.39
C LEU A 52 4.71 -2.27 33.22
N GLY A 53 5.42 -3.36 33.57
CA GLY A 53 4.89 -4.49 34.36
C GLY A 53 4.19 -5.57 33.51
N HIS A 54 4.41 -5.60 32.19
CA HIS A 54 3.96 -6.71 31.35
C HIS A 54 4.82 -7.96 31.60
N SER A 55 4.18 -9.14 31.57
CA SER A 55 4.90 -10.40 31.64
C SER A 55 5.57 -10.74 30.31
N TRP A 56 6.57 -11.65 30.34
CA TRP A 56 7.20 -12.11 29.11
C TRP A 56 6.21 -12.83 28.18
N GLU A 57 5.25 -13.55 28.75
CA GLU A 57 4.20 -14.22 28.00
C GLU A 57 3.33 -13.22 27.20
N GLU A 58 2.97 -12.08 27.82
CA GLU A 58 2.21 -11.01 27.15
C GLU A 58 3.02 -10.33 26.03
N ILE A 59 4.31 -10.12 26.26
CA ILE A 59 5.25 -9.59 25.27
C ILE A 59 5.34 -10.53 24.08
N LEU A 60 5.56 -11.82 24.34
CA LEU A 60 5.64 -12.86 23.32
C LEU A 60 4.31 -13.00 22.54
N GLU A 61 3.17 -12.99 23.24
CA GLU A 61 1.86 -13.01 22.60
C GLU A 61 1.67 -11.81 21.66
N GLY A 62 2.11 -10.61 22.06
CA GLY A 62 2.10 -9.42 21.22
C GLY A 62 2.95 -9.60 19.95
N MET A 63 4.19 -10.09 20.11
CA MET A 63 5.06 -10.37 18.96
C MET A 63 4.45 -11.40 18.01
N LEU A 64 3.97 -12.52 18.54
CA LEU A 64 3.36 -13.59 17.72
C LEU A 64 2.08 -13.13 17.02
N SER A 65 1.25 -12.33 17.71
CA SER A 65 0.05 -11.74 17.11
C SER A 65 0.38 -10.81 15.95
N GLY A 66 1.44 -10.00 16.09
CA GLY A 66 1.94 -9.16 15.00
C GLY A 66 2.41 -9.99 13.81
N ILE A 67 3.24 -11.01 14.05
CA ILE A 67 3.71 -11.91 12.97
C ILE A 67 2.53 -12.58 12.27
N ALA A 68 1.54 -13.09 13.03
CA ALA A 68 0.37 -13.76 12.46
C ALA A 68 -0.40 -12.89 11.45
N GLN A 69 -0.46 -11.58 11.66
CA GLN A 69 -1.10 -10.64 10.74
C GLN A 69 -0.36 -10.51 9.39
N SER A 70 0.91 -10.89 9.32
CA SER A 70 1.71 -10.81 8.09
C SER A 70 1.81 -12.13 7.32
N LEU A 71 1.30 -13.24 7.84
CA LEU A 71 1.51 -14.56 7.24
C LEU A 71 0.97 -14.67 5.81
N GLU A 72 -0.15 -14.02 5.51
CA GLU A 72 -0.68 -13.97 4.14
C GLU A 72 0.31 -13.29 3.18
N ALA A 73 0.88 -12.15 3.59
CA ALA A 73 1.89 -11.45 2.80
C ALA A 73 3.17 -12.29 2.61
N VAL A 74 3.60 -13.00 3.64
CA VAL A 74 4.74 -13.93 3.57
C VAL A 74 4.46 -15.05 2.56
N MET A 75 3.27 -15.64 2.59
CA MET A 75 2.87 -16.66 1.63
C MET A 75 2.86 -16.13 0.19
N ILE A 76 2.34 -14.93 -0.02
CA ILE A 76 2.35 -14.30 -1.36
C ILE A 76 3.78 -14.05 -1.83
N LEU A 77 4.68 -13.55 -0.99
CA LEU A 77 6.08 -13.31 -1.36
C LEU A 77 6.80 -14.61 -1.75
N LEU A 78 6.63 -15.69 -0.99
CA LEU A 78 7.18 -16.99 -1.33
C LEU A 78 6.75 -17.45 -2.73
N LEU A 79 5.45 -17.34 -3.01
CA LEU A 79 4.87 -17.70 -4.30
C LEU A 79 5.34 -16.77 -5.43
N ILE A 80 5.53 -15.48 -5.17
CA ILE A 80 6.04 -14.53 -6.17
C ILE A 80 7.49 -14.87 -6.55
N GLY A 81 8.33 -15.28 -5.61
CA GLY A 81 9.66 -15.75 -5.93
C GLY A 81 9.63 -16.91 -6.93
N VAL A 82 8.78 -17.90 -6.70
CA VAL A 82 8.56 -19.02 -7.63
C VAL A 82 7.96 -18.54 -8.95
N LEU A 83 7.00 -17.61 -8.91
CA LEU A 83 6.34 -17.04 -10.09
C LEU A 83 7.33 -16.36 -11.02
N ILE A 84 8.24 -15.53 -10.48
CA ILE A 84 9.25 -14.82 -11.27
C ILE A 84 10.12 -15.82 -12.01
N GLY A 85 10.65 -16.83 -11.31
CA GLY A 85 11.44 -17.89 -11.92
C GLY A 85 10.69 -18.64 -13.03
N ALA A 86 9.44 -19.05 -12.76
CA ALA A 86 8.60 -19.74 -13.73
C ALA A 86 8.25 -18.86 -14.95
N TRP A 87 8.04 -17.55 -14.76
CA TRP A 87 7.71 -16.62 -15.85
C TRP A 87 8.93 -16.27 -16.71
N ILE A 88 10.13 -16.26 -16.15
CA ILE A 88 11.36 -16.16 -16.95
C ILE A 88 11.53 -17.44 -17.76
N ALA A 89 11.45 -18.60 -17.11
CA ALA A 89 11.58 -19.91 -17.72
C ALA A 89 10.57 -20.17 -18.86
N SER A 90 9.35 -19.67 -18.73
CA SER A 90 8.29 -19.78 -19.74
C SER A 90 8.45 -18.80 -20.90
N GLY A 91 9.44 -17.91 -20.86
CA GLY A 91 9.56 -16.82 -21.84
C GLY A 91 8.54 -15.70 -21.67
N THR A 92 7.73 -15.69 -20.59
CA THR A 92 6.75 -14.64 -20.34
C THR A 92 7.44 -13.29 -20.12
N VAL A 93 8.40 -13.20 -19.18
CA VAL A 93 9.17 -11.98 -18.94
C VAL A 93 10.01 -11.60 -20.16
N PRO A 94 10.79 -12.51 -20.80
CA PRO A 94 11.49 -12.23 -22.05
C PRO A 94 10.59 -11.65 -23.15
N THR A 95 9.40 -12.21 -23.34
CA THR A 95 8.44 -11.74 -24.35
C THR A 95 7.92 -10.33 -24.03
N LEU A 96 7.64 -10.04 -22.76
CA LEU A 96 7.24 -8.70 -22.33
C LEU A 96 8.34 -7.66 -22.56
N ILE A 97 9.60 -8.01 -22.26
CA ILE A 97 10.75 -7.14 -22.52
C ILE A 97 10.86 -6.89 -24.03
N TYR A 98 10.81 -7.94 -24.83
CA TYR A 98 10.98 -7.88 -26.27
C TYR A 98 9.94 -6.94 -26.95
N TYR A 99 8.64 -7.15 -26.67
CA TYR A 99 7.60 -6.26 -27.20
C TYR A 99 7.62 -4.87 -26.58
N GLY A 100 7.96 -4.78 -25.29
CA GLY A 100 8.13 -3.50 -24.60
C GLY A 100 9.20 -2.62 -25.25
N LEU A 101 10.39 -3.19 -25.54
CA LEU A 101 11.48 -2.49 -26.22
C LEU A 101 11.13 -2.06 -27.66
N LYS A 102 10.25 -2.80 -28.34
CA LYS A 102 9.79 -2.44 -29.68
C LYS A 102 8.74 -1.32 -29.72
N ILE A 103 7.93 -1.19 -28.67
CA ILE A 103 6.78 -0.29 -28.67
C ILE A 103 7.07 0.98 -27.88
N ILE A 104 7.80 0.88 -26.76
CA ILE A 104 7.98 1.95 -25.78
C ILE A 104 9.27 2.71 -26.07
N THR A 105 9.14 4.02 -26.28
CA THR A 105 10.31 4.88 -26.41
C THR A 105 10.79 5.37 -25.05
N PRO A 106 12.10 5.56 -24.82
CA PRO A 106 12.65 6.01 -23.52
C PRO A 106 12.00 7.30 -23.01
N LYS A 107 11.70 8.25 -23.93
CA LYS A 107 11.08 9.54 -23.60
C LYS A 107 9.74 9.44 -22.90
N TYR A 108 8.89 8.49 -23.28
CA TYR A 108 7.55 8.31 -22.74
C TYR A 108 7.44 7.12 -21.78
N PHE A 109 8.56 6.43 -21.54
CA PHE A 109 8.59 5.20 -20.76
C PHE A 109 7.99 5.37 -19.34
N LEU A 110 8.45 6.38 -18.61
CA LEU A 110 8.02 6.60 -17.21
C LEU A 110 6.52 6.90 -17.10
N ILE A 111 5.98 7.72 -18.01
CA ILE A 111 4.54 8.01 -18.09
C ILE A 111 3.77 6.73 -18.40
N THR A 112 4.23 6.00 -19.43
CA THR A 112 3.57 4.77 -19.85
C THR A 112 3.56 3.73 -18.71
N ALA A 113 4.66 3.61 -17.98
CA ALA A 113 4.77 2.70 -16.86
C ALA A 113 3.80 3.10 -15.72
N ALA A 114 3.79 4.36 -15.30
CA ALA A 114 2.90 4.83 -14.24
C ALA A 114 1.43 4.72 -14.64
N PHE A 115 1.06 5.15 -15.85
CA PHE A 115 -0.31 5.08 -16.34
C PHE A 115 -0.81 3.64 -16.47
N THR A 116 0.00 2.75 -17.07
CA THR A 116 -0.37 1.33 -17.24
C THR A 116 -0.48 0.63 -15.89
N CYS A 117 0.46 0.86 -14.96
CA CYS A 117 0.36 0.33 -13.61
C CYS A 117 -0.90 0.85 -12.90
N GLY A 118 -1.31 2.10 -13.12
CA GLY A 118 -2.55 2.66 -12.58
C GLY A 118 -3.80 1.97 -13.10
N LEU A 119 -3.87 1.72 -14.40
CA LEU A 119 -4.98 0.99 -15.02
C LEU A 119 -5.06 -0.47 -14.55
N VAL A 120 -3.92 -1.16 -14.50
CA VAL A 120 -3.87 -2.56 -14.07
C VAL A 120 -4.21 -2.66 -12.58
N SER A 121 -3.70 -1.76 -11.77
CA SER A 121 -3.96 -1.74 -10.33
C SER A 121 -5.42 -1.46 -9.98
N PHE A 122 -6.15 -0.73 -10.82
CA PHE A 122 -7.60 -0.59 -10.68
C PHE A 122 -8.32 -1.95 -10.66
N ALA A 123 -7.82 -2.91 -11.45
CA ALA A 123 -8.42 -4.23 -11.59
C ALA A 123 -7.90 -5.26 -10.56
N ILE A 124 -6.58 -5.24 -10.28
CA ILE A 124 -5.91 -6.30 -9.51
C ILE A 124 -5.24 -5.83 -8.22
N GLY A 125 -5.35 -4.53 -7.89
CA GLY A 125 -4.71 -3.93 -6.72
C GLY A 125 -3.22 -3.66 -6.90
N ALA A 126 -2.63 -2.90 -5.95
CA ALA A 126 -1.23 -2.47 -6.04
C ALA A 126 -0.24 -3.64 -5.98
N TRP A 127 -0.47 -4.57 -5.07
CA TRP A 127 0.42 -5.73 -4.88
C TRP A 127 0.49 -6.62 -6.12
N GLY A 128 -0.69 -6.95 -6.69
CA GLY A 128 -0.76 -7.70 -7.93
C GLY A 128 -0.04 -6.99 -9.08
N THR A 129 -0.21 -5.67 -9.18
CA THR A 129 0.41 -4.86 -10.25
C THR A 129 1.93 -4.80 -10.11
N VAL A 130 2.45 -4.53 -8.91
CA VAL A 130 3.91 -4.50 -8.67
C VAL A 130 4.53 -5.85 -8.99
N GLY A 131 3.91 -6.95 -8.54
CA GLY A 131 4.42 -8.32 -8.75
C GLY A 131 4.32 -8.84 -10.18
N THR A 132 3.61 -8.14 -11.06
CA THR A 132 3.37 -8.59 -12.46
C THR A 132 3.89 -7.57 -13.47
N VAL A 133 3.05 -6.63 -13.82
CA VAL A 133 3.35 -5.57 -14.78
C VAL A 133 4.48 -4.67 -14.31
N GLY A 134 4.57 -4.43 -12.98
CA GLY A 134 5.67 -3.68 -12.38
C GLY A 134 7.03 -4.30 -12.66
N LEU A 135 7.15 -5.63 -12.46
CA LEU A 135 8.39 -6.35 -12.77
C LEU A 135 8.76 -6.25 -14.25
N ALA A 136 7.78 -6.35 -15.16
CA ALA A 136 8.01 -6.19 -16.59
C ALA A 136 8.52 -4.78 -16.94
N PHE A 137 7.87 -3.73 -16.40
CA PHE A 137 8.34 -2.35 -16.59
C PHE A 137 9.72 -2.10 -15.96
N MET A 138 10.02 -2.73 -14.83
CA MET A 138 11.36 -2.66 -14.23
C MET A 138 12.41 -3.16 -15.21
N SER A 139 12.21 -4.34 -15.77
CA SER A 139 13.12 -4.95 -16.75
C SER A 139 13.27 -4.10 -18.02
N ILE A 140 12.15 -3.60 -18.58
CA ILE A 140 12.16 -2.72 -19.75
C ILE A 140 12.91 -1.40 -19.44
N GLY A 141 12.66 -0.80 -18.28
CA GLY A 141 13.29 0.46 -17.88
C GLY A 141 14.82 0.36 -17.77
N ILE A 142 15.30 -0.73 -17.18
CA ILE A 142 16.76 -1.01 -17.10
C ILE A 142 17.33 -1.21 -18.51
N ALA A 143 16.65 -2.01 -19.35
CA ALA A 143 17.07 -2.23 -20.73
C ALA A 143 17.12 -0.96 -21.58
N LEU A 144 16.23 0.02 -21.29
CA LEU A 144 16.22 1.37 -21.90
C LEU A 144 17.27 2.31 -21.30
N GLY A 145 18.06 1.88 -20.32
CA GLY A 145 19.06 2.71 -19.63
C GLY A 145 18.45 3.75 -18.67
N VAL A 146 17.17 3.60 -18.27
CA VAL A 146 16.53 4.48 -17.28
C VAL A 146 16.96 4.04 -15.88
N PRO A 147 17.43 4.96 -15.00
CA PRO A 147 17.84 4.58 -13.66
C PRO A 147 16.74 3.87 -12.87
N SER A 148 17.06 2.72 -12.29
CA SER A 148 16.13 1.87 -11.54
C SER A 148 15.29 2.60 -10.48
N PRO A 149 15.83 3.55 -9.68
CA PRO A 149 15.03 4.24 -8.67
C PRO A 149 13.84 5.02 -9.23
N ILE A 150 13.98 5.70 -10.37
CA ILE A 150 12.85 6.46 -10.95
C ILE A 150 11.86 5.55 -11.66
N VAL A 151 12.34 4.41 -12.22
CA VAL A 151 11.47 3.37 -12.77
C VAL A 151 10.56 2.82 -11.67
N VAL A 152 11.13 2.44 -10.54
CA VAL A 152 10.36 1.96 -9.38
C VAL A 152 9.40 3.03 -8.86
N GLY A 153 9.84 4.30 -8.79
CA GLY A 153 8.99 5.42 -8.42
C GLY A 153 7.74 5.53 -9.31
N SER A 154 7.89 5.38 -10.63
CA SER A 154 6.77 5.42 -11.59
C SER A 154 5.83 4.23 -11.44
N ILE A 155 6.37 3.01 -11.25
CA ILE A 155 5.59 1.79 -11.01
C ILE A 155 4.76 1.93 -9.74
N ILE A 156 5.37 2.36 -8.63
CA ILE A 156 4.69 2.55 -7.34
C ILE A 156 3.62 3.64 -7.44
N THR A 157 3.93 4.76 -8.10
CA THR A 157 2.98 5.85 -8.31
C THR A 157 1.71 5.34 -9.01
N GLY A 158 1.85 4.60 -10.10
CA GLY A 158 0.71 4.01 -10.79
C GLY A 158 0.00 2.96 -9.94
N SER A 159 0.74 2.00 -9.40
CA SER A 159 0.17 0.89 -8.63
C SER A 159 -0.65 1.37 -7.43
N TYR A 160 -0.17 2.35 -6.71
CA TYR A 160 -0.87 2.89 -5.54
C TYR A 160 -1.98 3.91 -5.88
N LEU A 161 -2.03 4.46 -7.10
CA LEU A 161 -3.22 5.16 -7.57
C LEU A 161 -4.42 4.22 -7.58
N GLY A 162 -4.25 2.99 -8.08
CA GLY A 162 -5.30 1.98 -8.10
C GLY A 162 -5.89 1.68 -6.72
N GLU A 163 -5.09 1.71 -5.66
CA GLU A 163 -5.55 1.53 -4.28
C GLU A 163 -6.63 2.54 -3.87
N ILE A 164 -6.61 3.74 -4.44
CA ILE A 164 -7.55 4.81 -4.09
C ILE A 164 -8.79 4.78 -4.97
N ILE A 165 -8.60 4.53 -6.27
CA ILE A 165 -9.68 4.67 -7.26
C ILE A 165 -10.43 3.36 -7.48
N SER A 166 -9.92 2.22 -6.99
CA SER A 166 -10.55 0.90 -7.16
C SER A 166 -11.52 0.57 -6.03
N PRO A 167 -12.77 0.21 -6.35
CA PRO A 167 -13.70 -0.31 -5.36
C PRO A 167 -13.34 -1.74 -4.90
N LEU A 168 -12.40 -2.38 -5.56
CA LEU A 168 -11.91 -3.72 -5.24
C LEU A 168 -10.66 -3.70 -4.33
N SER A 169 -10.08 -2.52 -4.10
CA SER A 169 -8.91 -2.36 -3.25
C SER A 169 -9.21 -2.72 -1.79
N ASP A 170 -8.35 -3.55 -1.21
CA ASP A 170 -8.43 -3.95 0.19
C ASP A 170 -8.24 -2.75 1.12
N ALA A 171 -7.31 -1.83 0.79
CA ALA A 171 -7.06 -0.62 1.58
C ALA A 171 -8.28 0.31 1.58
N THR A 172 -8.95 0.50 0.44
CA THR A 172 -10.17 1.31 0.33
C THR A 172 -11.32 0.68 1.13
N ASN A 173 -11.53 -0.63 1.00
CA ASN A 173 -12.59 -1.34 1.70
C ASN A 173 -12.34 -1.40 3.22
N LEU A 174 -11.11 -1.67 3.64
CA LEU A 174 -10.73 -1.63 5.04
C LEU A 174 -10.94 -0.23 5.64
N THR A 175 -10.48 0.81 4.93
CA THR A 175 -10.62 2.20 5.40
C THR A 175 -12.09 2.57 5.60
N ALA A 176 -12.95 2.19 4.66
CA ALA A 176 -14.38 2.42 4.75
C ALA A 176 -15.01 1.67 5.93
N ALA A 177 -14.64 0.40 6.13
CA ALA A 177 -15.13 -0.42 7.24
C ALA A 177 -14.69 0.10 8.61
N VAL A 178 -13.44 0.54 8.75
CA VAL A 178 -12.89 1.05 10.03
C VAL A 178 -13.65 2.27 10.55
N VAL A 179 -14.13 3.12 9.65
CA VAL A 179 -14.83 4.35 10.03
C VAL A 179 -16.33 4.30 9.78
N ASP A 180 -16.86 3.14 9.41
CA ASP A 180 -18.28 2.90 9.14
C ASP A 180 -18.84 3.87 8.08
N CYS A 181 -18.23 3.87 6.88
CA CYS A 181 -18.71 4.63 5.72
C CYS A 181 -18.78 3.75 4.46
N GLY A 182 -19.46 4.23 3.42
CA GLY A 182 -19.53 3.52 2.14
C GLY A 182 -18.21 3.59 1.35
N SER A 183 -17.70 2.45 0.86
CA SER A 183 -16.47 2.41 0.03
C SER A 183 -16.60 3.27 -1.23
N PHE A 184 -17.76 3.30 -1.87
CA PHE A 184 -18.03 4.15 -3.03
C PHE A 184 -18.03 5.64 -2.70
N ASP A 185 -18.51 6.03 -1.50
CA ASP A 185 -18.52 7.43 -1.07
C ASP A 185 -17.11 7.90 -0.75
N LEU A 186 -16.32 7.04 -0.10
CA LEU A 186 -14.89 7.27 0.09
C LEU A 186 -14.17 7.45 -1.25
N MET A 187 -14.36 6.54 -2.18
CA MET A 187 -13.73 6.58 -3.50
C MET A 187 -14.10 7.87 -4.25
N LYS A 188 -15.38 8.24 -4.32
CA LYS A 188 -15.82 9.50 -4.95
C LYS A 188 -15.17 10.74 -4.32
N ARG A 189 -14.92 10.71 -3.01
CA ARG A 189 -14.34 11.83 -2.27
C ARG A 189 -12.81 11.88 -2.40
N ALA A 190 -12.14 10.74 -2.52
CA ALA A 190 -10.68 10.63 -2.65
C ALA A 190 -10.19 10.76 -4.10
N MET A 191 -10.95 10.25 -5.07
CA MET A 191 -10.57 10.20 -6.49
C MET A 191 -10.15 11.56 -7.09
N PRO A 192 -10.86 12.69 -6.89
CA PRO A 192 -10.45 13.94 -7.51
C PRO A 192 -9.06 14.40 -7.06
N ILE A 193 -8.74 14.24 -5.78
CA ILE A 193 -7.43 14.61 -5.24
C ILE A 193 -6.35 13.65 -5.74
N ALA A 194 -6.66 12.35 -5.79
CA ALA A 194 -5.75 11.34 -6.29
C ALA A 194 -5.41 11.55 -7.78
N LEU A 195 -6.41 11.86 -8.62
CA LEU A 195 -6.20 12.13 -10.04
C LEU A 195 -5.39 13.43 -10.27
N VAL A 196 -5.63 14.47 -9.48
CA VAL A 196 -4.80 15.69 -9.53
C VAL A 196 -3.36 15.38 -9.13
N GLY A 197 -3.15 14.65 -8.02
CA GLY A 197 -1.81 14.23 -7.59
C GLY A 197 -1.11 13.36 -8.62
N PHE A 198 -1.85 12.45 -9.26
CA PHE A 198 -1.34 11.60 -10.33
C PHE A 198 -0.97 12.41 -11.58
N ALA A 199 -1.84 13.33 -12.02
CA ALA A 199 -1.56 14.20 -13.15
C ALA A 199 -0.29 15.06 -12.93
N ILE A 200 -0.09 15.56 -11.71
CA ILE A 200 1.15 16.27 -11.34
C ILE A 200 2.34 15.30 -11.41
N SER A 201 2.20 14.08 -10.91
CA SER A 201 3.25 13.06 -10.98
C SER A 201 3.63 12.71 -12.43
N GLU A 202 2.65 12.60 -13.32
CA GLU A 202 2.87 12.37 -14.75
C GLU A 202 3.66 13.51 -15.42
N VAL A 203 3.41 14.77 -15.03
CA VAL A 203 4.21 15.91 -15.50
C VAL A 203 5.67 15.78 -15.05
N PHE A 204 5.92 15.37 -13.81
CA PHE A 204 7.29 15.13 -13.34
C PHE A 204 7.95 13.98 -14.11
N TYR A 205 7.24 12.88 -14.37
CA TYR A 205 7.76 11.76 -15.17
C TYR A 205 8.00 12.15 -16.62
N PHE A 206 7.16 13.01 -17.18
CA PHE A 206 7.40 13.57 -18.52
C PHE A 206 8.70 14.38 -18.57
N ILE A 207 8.89 15.31 -17.64
CA ILE A 207 10.09 16.13 -17.56
C ILE A 207 11.34 15.26 -17.34
N ALA A 208 11.26 14.26 -16.47
CA ALA A 208 12.34 13.32 -16.26
C ALA A 208 12.63 12.48 -17.51
N GLY A 209 11.58 12.02 -18.21
CA GLY A 209 11.69 11.26 -19.46
C GLY A 209 12.38 12.02 -20.60
N LEU A 210 12.24 13.36 -20.63
CA LEU A 210 12.95 14.19 -21.63
C LEU A 210 14.48 14.00 -21.55
N ARG A 211 15.03 13.84 -20.34
CA ARG A 211 16.48 13.65 -20.13
C ARG A 211 16.99 12.31 -20.66
N TYR A 212 16.12 11.30 -20.70
CA TYR A 212 16.47 9.94 -21.18
C TYR A 212 16.13 9.77 -22.66
N GLY A 213 15.34 10.68 -23.25
CA GLY A 213 14.97 10.68 -24.65
C GLY A 213 15.84 11.56 -25.55
N GLU A 214 16.77 12.37 -25.00
CA GLU A 214 17.70 13.22 -25.73
C GLU A 214 18.94 12.48 -26.27
N GLY A 215 19.13 11.19 -25.91
CA GLY A 215 20.10 10.32 -26.58
C GLY A 215 19.74 10.13 -28.04
N ASP A 216 20.74 10.22 -28.92
CA ASP A 216 20.58 9.99 -30.37
C ASP A 216 19.70 8.76 -30.62
N ALA A 217 18.58 8.91 -31.33
CA ALA A 217 17.67 7.79 -31.60
C ALA A 217 18.38 6.62 -32.28
N SER A 218 19.50 6.90 -32.98
CA SER A 218 20.44 5.91 -33.52
C SER A 218 21.19 5.16 -32.44
N GLY A 219 21.66 5.82 -31.37
CA GLY A 219 22.37 5.18 -30.26
C GLY A 219 21.46 4.33 -29.38
N VAL A 220 20.21 4.73 -29.21
CA VAL A 220 19.20 3.92 -28.48
C VAL A 220 18.86 2.66 -29.28
N ALA A 221 18.67 2.76 -30.60
CA ALA A 221 18.42 1.61 -31.45
C ALA A 221 19.62 0.63 -31.49
N GLU A 222 20.84 1.16 -31.51
CA GLU A 222 22.08 0.37 -31.49
C GLU A 222 22.26 -0.40 -30.17
N ASN A 223 21.82 0.18 -29.02
CA ASN A 223 21.84 -0.49 -27.73
C ASN A 223 20.71 -1.52 -27.55
N ILE A 224 19.56 -1.32 -28.19
CA ILE A 224 18.39 -2.20 -28.09
C ILE A 224 18.54 -3.44 -29.00
N ALA A 225 19.16 -3.30 -30.19
CA ALA A 225 19.29 -4.40 -31.13
C ALA A 225 19.97 -5.65 -30.54
N PRO A 226 21.12 -5.57 -29.83
CA PRO A 226 21.73 -6.73 -29.21
C PRO A 226 20.83 -7.39 -28.14
N LEU A 227 20.01 -6.60 -27.44
CA LEU A 227 19.06 -7.11 -26.45
C LEU A 227 17.93 -7.91 -27.12
N LEU A 228 17.39 -7.40 -28.23
CA LEU A 228 16.35 -8.10 -29.01
C LEU A 228 16.89 -9.38 -29.60
N ASP A 229 18.08 -9.35 -30.18
CA ASP A 229 18.74 -10.51 -30.77
C ASP A 229 19.09 -11.57 -29.72
N GLY A 230 19.56 -11.12 -28.55
CA GLY A 230 19.83 -11.98 -27.38
C GLY A 230 18.57 -12.69 -26.86
N LEU A 231 17.45 -11.96 -26.78
CA LEU A 231 16.15 -12.52 -26.37
C LEU A 231 15.63 -13.53 -27.40
N ASP A 232 15.69 -13.19 -28.69
CA ASP A 232 15.17 -14.03 -29.79
C ASP A 232 16.01 -15.31 -29.96
N SER A 233 17.31 -15.26 -29.65
CA SER A 233 18.19 -16.42 -29.68
C SER A 233 18.03 -17.37 -28.49
N ALA A 234 17.68 -16.84 -27.29
CA ALA A 234 17.59 -17.61 -26.06
C ALA A 234 16.17 -18.12 -25.77
N PHE A 235 15.13 -17.49 -26.29
CA PHE A 235 13.74 -17.82 -26.02
C PHE A 235 12.90 -17.86 -27.29
N LEU A 236 11.89 -18.74 -27.30
CA LEU A 236 10.83 -18.69 -28.31
C LEU A 236 9.88 -17.54 -27.98
N ILE A 237 10.15 -16.36 -28.55
CA ILE A 237 9.33 -15.18 -28.36
C ILE A 237 8.00 -15.35 -29.10
N SER A 238 6.91 -15.49 -28.33
CA SER A 238 5.59 -15.76 -28.89
C SER A 238 4.48 -15.16 -28.01
N PRO A 239 3.36 -14.70 -28.59
CA PRO A 239 2.18 -14.33 -27.80
C PRO A 239 1.67 -15.44 -26.88
N VAL A 240 1.96 -16.72 -27.18
CA VAL A 240 1.61 -17.87 -26.33
C VAL A 240 2.34 -17.79 -24.98
N SER A 241 3.56 -17.27 -24.96
CA SER A 241 4.32 -17.06 -23.72
C SER A 241 3.67 -16.00 -22.79
N LEU A 242 2.70 -15.21 -23.23
CA LEU A 242 1.94 -14.26 -22.41
C LEU A 242 0.74 -14.91 -21.69
N ILE A 243 0.41 -16.17 -22.01
CA ILE A 243 -0.74 -16.86 -21.36
C ILE A 243 -0.64 -16.86 -19.84
N PRO A 244 0.52 -17.07 -19.18
CA PRO A 244 0.61 -17.08 -17.72
C PRO A 244 0.15 -15.78 -17.07
N ILE A 245 0.53 -14.63 -17.63
CA ILE A 245 0.09 -13.34 -17.12
C ILE A 245 -1.40 -13.11 -17.37
N ILE A 246 -1.92 -13.53 -18.52
CA ILE A 246 -3.34 -13.41 -18.86
C ILE A 246 -4.18 -14.27 -17.91
N VAL A 247 -3.77 -15.50 -17.63
CA VAL A 247 -4.44 -16.41 -16.70
C VAL A 247 -4.50 -15.80 -15.31
N MET A 248 -3.39 -15.26 -14.80
CA MET A 248 -3.34 -14.66 -13.49
C MET A 248 -4.23 -13.41 -13.40
N ILE A 249 -4.15 -12.50 -14.37
CA ILE A 249 -5.01 -11.30 -14.43
C ILE A 249 -6.49 -11.71 -14.52
N ALA A 250 -6.83 -12.71 -15.32
CA ALA A 250 -8.20 -13.20 -15.44
C ALA A 250 -8.72 -13.75 -14.10
N CYS A 251 -7.93 -14.56 -13.38
CA CYS A 251 -8.27 -15.07 -12.06
C CYS A 251 -8.57 -13.94 -11.07
N ILE A 252 -7.70 -12.92 -11.01
CA ILE A 252 -7.88 -11.79 -10.11
C ILE A 252 -9.12 -10.97 -10.51
N SER A 253 -9.34 -10.75 -11.82
CA SER A 253 -10.47 -9.97 -12.34
C SER A 253 -11.83 -10.61 -12.00
N ILE A 254 -11.91 -11.94 -11.89
CA ILE A 254 -13.11 -12.65 -11.42
C ILE A 254 -13.19 -12.76 -9.89
N LYS A 255 -12.37 -11.99 -9.15
CA LYS A 255 -12.28 -11.97 -7.69
C LYS A 255 -11.82 -13.31 -7.07
N PHE A 256 -11.00 -14.04 -7.79
CA PHE A 256 -10.35 -15.22 -7.23
C PHE A 256 -9.33 -14.77 -6.17
N PRO A 257 -9.19 -15.47 -5.02
CA PRO A 257 -8.24 -15.07 -3.99
C PRO A 257 -6.81 -14.95 -4.53
N ALA A 258 -6.01 -14.03 -3.96
CA ALA A 258 -4.68 -13.69 -4.48
C ALA A 258 -3.74 -14.91 -4.53
N ILE A 259 -3.66 -15.69 -3.46
CA ILE A 259 -2.79 -16.88 -3.40
C ILE A 259 -3.11 -17.90 -4.51
N PRO A 260 -4.36 -18.38 -4.67
CA PRO A 260 -4.71 -19.26 -5.79
C PRO A 260 -4.49 -18.64 -7.18
N ALA A 261 -4.66 -17.32 -7.34
CA ALA A 261 -4.41 -16.65 -8.62
C ALA A 261 -2.92 -16.66 -8.98
N VAL A 262 -2.04 -16.40 -8.02
CA VAL A 262 -0.59 -16.51 -8.20
C VAL A 262 -0.19 -17.96 -8.53
N VAL A 263 -0.75 -18.95 -7.83
CA VAL A 263 -0.52 -20.37 -8.12
C VAL A 263 -0.96 -20.74 -9.54
N ALA A 264 -2.10 -20.23 -10.01
CA ALA A 264 -2.55 -20.43 -11.39
C ALA A 264 -1.56 -19.82 -12.40
N GLY A 265 -0.99 -18.63 -12.09
CA GLY A 265 0.08 -18.01 -12.86
C GLY A 265 1.36 -18.86 -12.91
N ILE A 266 1.74 -19.47 -11.76
CA ILE A 266 2.90 -20.37 -11.68
C ILE A 266 2.64 -21.63 -12.52
N ILE A 267 1.50 -22.30 -12.33
CA ILE A 267 1.18 -23.57 -13.03
C ILE A 267 1.14 -23.32 -14.54
N SER A 268 0.47 -22.26 -14.99
CA SER A 268 0.43 -21.93 -16.42
C SER A 268 1.83 -21.58 -16.97
N GLY A 269 2.67 -20.89 -16.17
CA GLY A 269 4.08 -20.63 -16.51
C GLY A 269 4.87 -21.93 -16.68
N ILE A 270 4.75 -22.87 -15.75
CA ILE A 270 5.40 -24.18 -15.82
C ILE A 270 4.97 -24.95 -17.07
N ILE A 271 3.68 -24.98 -17.38
CA ILE A 271 3.15 -25.64 -18.58
C ILE A 271 3.80 -25.06 -19.84
N ILE A 272 3.84 -23.73 -19.95
CA ILE A 272 4.46 -23.05 -21.11
C ILE A 272 5.98 -23.29 -21.15
N ALA A 273 6.68 -23.26 -20.01
CA ALA A 273 8.12 -23.54 -19.94
C ALA A 273 8.45 -24.93 -20.49
N VAL A 274 7.67 -25.93 -20.11
CA VAL A 274 7.91 -27.32 -20.57
C VAL A 274 7.45 -27.53 -22.01
N THR A 275 6.25 -27.05 -22.39
CA THR A 275 5.64 -27.37 -23.68
C THR A 275 6.09 -26.47 -24.82
N VAL A 276 6.37 -25.19 -24.56
CA VAL A 276 6.73 -24.20 -25.59
C VAL A 276 8.24 -23.94 -25.59
N GLN A 277 8.85 -23.74 -24.43
CA GLN A 277 10.30 -23.48 -24.35
C GLN A 277 11.13 -24.78 -24.33
N GLY A 278 10.48 -25.95 -24.17
CA GLY A 278 11.18 -27.26 -24.17
C GLY A 278 12.03 -27.50 -22.92
N MET A 279 11.77 -26.79 -21.83
CA MET A 279 12.56 -26.91 -20.61
C MET A 279 12.33 -28.26 -19.91
N PRO A 280 13.37 -28.94 -19.44
CA PRO A 280 13.22 -30.18 -18.68
C PRO A 280 12.40 -29.96 -17.42
N PHE A 281 11.42 -30.80 -17.15
CA PHE A 281 10.52 -30.67 -15.99
C PHE A 281 11.29 -30.66 -14.65
N GLY A 282 12.43 -31.37 -14.57
CA GLY A 282 13.29 -31.40 -13.37
C GLY A 282 13.88 -30.03 -13.02
N ASP A 283 14.24 -29.23 -14.03
CA ASP A 283 14.86 -27.91 -13.83
C ASP A 283 13.90 -26.91 -13.22
N ILE A 284 12.58 -27.12 -13.42
CA ILE A 284 11.53 -26.27 -12.85
C ILE A 284 11.60 -26.24 -11.32
N PHE A 285 11.92 -27.35 -10.67
CA PHE A 285 12.05 -27.40 -9.20
C PHE A 285 13.24 -26.58 -8.71
N THR A 286 14.37 -26.67 -9.43
CA THR A 286 15.58 -25.89 -9.12
C THR A 286 15.29 -24.38 -9.33
N ILE A 287 14.67 -24.01 -10.45
CA ILE A 287 14.28 -22.64 -10.75
C ILE A 287 13.27 -22.11 -9.73
N GLY A 288 12.30 -22.92 -9.33
CA GLY A 288 11.32 -22.56 -8.30
C GLY A 288 11.97 -22.26 -6.96
N PHE A 289 13.05 -22.94 -6.59
CA PHE A 289 13.77 -22.73 -5.34
C PHE A 289 14.83 -21.62 -5.44
N SER A 290 15.81 -21.77 -6.36
CA SER A 290 16.98 -20.89 -6.44
C SER A 290 16.86 -19.76 -7.46
N GLY A 291 15.80 -19.75 -8.28
CA GLY A 291 15.59 -18.77 -9.35
C GLY A 291 16.10 -19.25 -10.72
N TYR A 292 15.76 -18.49 -11.75
CA TYR A 292 16.28 -18.67 -13.09
C TYR A 292 17.65 -17.99 -13.18
N VAL A 293 18.57 -18.62 -13.89
CA VAL A 293 19.89 -18.06 -14.23
C VAL A 293 19.93 -17.76 -15.71
N GLY A 294 20.20 -16.50 -16.08
CA GLY A 294 20.32 -16.06 -17.47
C GLY A 294 21.53 -16.68 -18.17
N HIS A 295 21.33 -17.17 -19.37
CA HIS A 295 22.37 -17.76 -20.23
C HIS A 295 22.19 -17.23 -21.66
N THR A 296 22.16 -15.91 -21.82
CA THR A 296 22.14 -15.25 -23.11
C THR A 296 23.59 -14.86 -23.50
N SER A 297 23.79 -14.40 -24.69
CA SER A 297 25.11 -13.85 -25.10
C SER A 297 25.32 -12.41 -24.66
N VAL A 298 24.36 -11.80 -23.91
CA VAL A 298 24.35 -10.40 -23.54
C VAL A 298 24.35 -10.27 -22.02
N ALA A 299 25.43 -9.79 -21.43
CA ALA A 299 25.62 -9.70 -19.97
C ALA A 299 24.48 -8.93 -19.25
N LEU A 300 23.97 -7.85 -19.85
CA LEU A 300 22.85 -7.10 -19.29
C LEU A 300 21.57 -7.95 -19.22
N LEU A 301 21.28 -8.75 -20.23
CA LEU A 301 20.13 -9.66 -20.21
C LEU A 301 20.31 -10.79 -19.19
N ASP A 302 21.52 -11.30 -19.05
CA ASP A 302 21.82 -12.35 -18.07
C ASP A 302 21.62 -11.83 -16.65
N GLU A 303 22.03 -10.59 -16.36
CA GLU A 303 21.77 -9.92 -15.09
C GLU A 303 20.25 -9.74 -14.85
N LEU A 304 19.51 -9.23 -15.85
CA LEU A 304 18.07 -9.02 -15.76
C LEU A 304 17.25 -10.31 -15.61
N LEU A 305 17.69 -11.37 -16.26
CA LEU A 305 17.00 -12.66 -16.26
C LEU A 305 17.47 -13.59 -15.14
N THR A 306 18.55 -13.26 -14.43
CA THR A 306 18.98 -14.01 -13.23
C THR A 306 18.17 -13.51 -12.03
N ALA A 307 16.97 -14.06 -11.85
CA ALA A 307 16.03 -13.60 -10.82
C ALA A 307 15.01 -14.67 -10.42
N GLY A 308 14.27 -14.36 -9.37
CA GLY A 308 13.20 -15.21 -8.85
C GLY A 308 13.71 -16.27 -7.87
N GLY A 309 12.91 -17.33 -7.70
CA GLY A 309 13.15 -18.39 -6.73
C GLY A 309 12.68 -18.03 -5.32
N LEU A 310 12.26 -19.04 -4.58
CA LEU A 310 11.81 -18.92 -3.19
C LEU A 310 12.91 -18.31 -2.31
N GLU A 311 14.16 -18.70 -2.53
CA GLU A 311 15.33 -18.27 -1.74
C GLU A 311 15.53 -16.75 -1.80
N SER A 312 15.31 -16.12 -2.96
CA SER A 312 15.47 -14.67 -3.13
C SER A 312 14.51 -13.84 -2.25
N MET A 313 13.36 -14.42 -1.88
CA MET A 313 12.36 -13.73 -1.05
C MET A 313 12.67 -13.81 0.45
N MET A 314 13.59 -14.69 0.89
CA MET A 314 13.87 -14.92 2.31
C MET A 314 14.39 -13.66 3.01
N HIS A 315 15.13 -12.81 2.29
CA HIS A 315 15.60 -11.54 2.82
C HIS A 315 14.43 -10.62 3.20
N ALA A 316 13.48 -10.40 2.30
CA ALA A 316 12.29 -9.57 2.57
C ALA A 316 11.40 -10.18 3.67
N ILE A 317 11.21 -11.51 3.66
CA ILE A 317 10.42 -12.23 4.67
C ILE A 317 11.03 -12.06 6.07
N SER A 318 12.34 -12.14 6.20
CA SER A 318 13.01 -11.96 7.49
C SER A 318 12.75 -10.57 8.08
N ILE A 319 12.78 -9.51 7.25
CA ILE A 319 12.48 -8.16 7.70
C ILE A 319 11.01 -8.05 8.12
N ILE A 320 10.07 -8.61 7.35
CA ILE A 320 8.64 -8.58 7.68
C ILE A 320 8.39 -9.22 9.05
N ILE A 321 8.92 -10.41 9.30
CA ILE A 321 8.70 -11.13 10.55
C ILE A 321 9.20 -10.30 11.74
N ILE A 322 10.40 -9.73 11.66
CA ILE A 322 10.99 -8.95 12.75
C ILE A 322 10.22 -7.64 12.97
N ALA A 323 9.88 -6.94 11.89
CA ALA A 323 9.15 -5.69 11.95
C ALA A 323 7.73 -5.87 12.50
N MET A 324 7.05 -6.95 12.12
CA MET A 324 5.71 -7.25 12.63
C MET A 324 5.73 -7.72 14.09
N ALA A 325 6.79 -8.40 14.53
CA ALA A 325 7.00 -8.68 15.96
C ALA A 325 7.13 -7.40 16.76
N PHE A 326 7.91 -6.42 16.28
CA PHE A 326 8.03 -5.10 16.90
C PHE A 326 6.69 -4.36 17.00
N GLY A 327 5.95 -4.27 15.88
CA GLY A 327 4.66 -3.61 15.83
C GLY A 327 3.63 -4.25 16.76
N GLY A 328 3.51 -5.57 16.75
CA GLY A 328 2.59 -6.33 17.60
C GLY A 328 2.91 -6.19 19.10
N LEU A 329 4.19 -6.20 19.44
CA LEU A 329 4.66 -5.92 20.80
C LEU A 329 4.22 -4.52 21.27
N MET A 330 4.53 -3.47 20.50
CA MET A 330 4.19 -2.09 20.86
C MET A 330 2.69 -1.87 20.96
N GLN A 331 1.91 -2.52 20.10
CA GLN A 331 0.44 -2.47 20.11
C GLN A 331 -0.12 -3.15 21.38
N LYS A 332 0.29 -4.39 21.67
CA LYS A 332 -0.20 -5.18 22.80
C LYS A 332 0.08 -4.50 24.15
N THR A 333 1.23 -3.83 24.26
CA THR A 333 1.66 -3.17 25.51
C THR A 333 1.15 -1.73 25.65
N GLY A 334 0.31 -1.26 24.72
CA GLY A 334 -0.29 0.08 24.76
C GLY A 334 0.67 1.24 24.50
N GLN A 335 1.92 0.98 24.12
CA GLN A 335 2.92 2.01 23.86
C GLN A 335 2.50 2.92 22.72
N ILE A 336 1.86 2.38 21.65
CA ILE A 336 1.36 3.13 20.52
C ILE A 336 0.22 4.06 20.93
N SER A 337 -0.80 3.52 21.63
CA SER A 337 -1.97 4.29 22.05
C SER A 337 -1.60 5.46 22.95
N ALA A 338 -0.61 5.25 23.83
CA ALA A 338 -0.11 6.28 24.74
C ALA A 338 0.57 7.46 24.04
N MET A 339 1.16 7.23 22.87
CA MET A 339 1.82 8.29 22.08
C MET A 339 0.83 9.22 21.38
N ILE A 340 -0.31 8.70 20.99
CA ILE A 340 -1.24 9.43 20.12
C ILE A 340 -2.23 10.26 20.92
N ALA A 341 -2.70 9.74 22.07
CA ALA A 341 -3.74 10.36 22.89
C ALA A 341 -3.50 11.86 23.24
N PRO A 342 -2.31 12.32 23.61
CA PRO A 342 -2.08 13.71 23.96
C PRO A 342 -2.14 14.70 22.78
N ILE A 343 -1.83 14.22 21.57
CA ILE A 343 -1.70 15.09 20.39
C ILE A 343 -3.07 15.61 19.92
N VAL A 344 -4.10 14.76 20.06
CA VAL A 344 -5.48 15.07 19.61
C VAL A 344 -6.08 16.31 20.30
N SER A 345 -5.77 16.47 21.59
CA SER A 345 -6.35 17.54 22.41
C SER A 345 -5.90 18.96 22.02
N HIS A 346 -4.78 19.11 21.32
CA HIS A 346 -4.19 20.42 21.02
C HIS A 346 -4.61 20.99 19.68
N VAL A 347 -5.28 20.22 18.81
CA VAL A 347 -5.63 20.68 17.45
C VAL A 347 -7.01 21.33 17.40
N LYS A 348 -7.06 22.58 16.94
CA LYS A 348 -8.27 23.39 16.80
C LYS A 348 -8.74 23.40 15.33
N GLY A 349 -10.07 23.30 15.12
CA GLY A 349 -10.69 23.40 13.80
C GLY A 349 -10.72 22.10 12.98
N CYS A 350 -11.65 22.05 12.01
CA CYS A 350 -11.88 20.86 11.18
C CYS A 350 -10.71 20.54 10.24
N GLY A 351 -10.16 21.55 9.56
CA GLY A 351 -9.01 21.37 8.67
C GLY A 351 -7.77 20.90 9.40
N GLY A 352 -7.54 21.42 10.62
CA GLY A 352 -6.43 20.97 11.48
C GLY A 352 -6.56 19.51 11.89
N LEU A 353 -7.78 19.04 12.20
CA LEU A 353 -8.02 17.65 12.56
C LEU A 353 -7.75 16.71 11.38
N THR A 354 -8.18 17.06 10.17
CA THR A 354 -7.89 16.27 8.96
C THR A 354 -6.40 16.24 8.67
N ALA A 355 -5.69 17.38 8.83
CA ALA A 355 -4.24 17.43 8.68
C ALA A 355 -3.54 16.53 9.70
N LEU A 356 -3.95 16.61 10.97
CA LEU A 356 -3.44 15.75 12.02
C LEU A 356 -3.66 14.26 11.71
N THR A 357 -4.86 13.90 11.22
CA THR A 357 -5.18 12.52 10.82
C THR A 357 -4.22 12.03 9.75
N ALA A 358 -4.01 12.78 8.67
CA ALA A 358 -3.10 12.40 7.60
C ALA A 358 -1.65 12.27 8.09
N ILE A 359 -1.17 13.21 8.90
CA ILE A 359 0.17 13.16 9.51
C ILE A 359 0.30 11.94 10.43
N SER A 360 -0.72 11.67 11.25
CA SER A 360 -0.73 10.49 12.12
C SER A 360 -0.62 9.18 11.35
N CYS A 361 -1.28 9.07 10.18
CA CYS A 361 -1.15 7.89 9.33
C CYS A 361 0.28 7.72 8.80
N VAL A 362 0.92 8.80 8.36
CA VAL A 362 2.33 8.77 7.93
C VAL A 362 3.23 8.33 9.09
N CYS A 363 3.05 8.93 10.27
CA CYS A 363 3.79 8.54 11.47
C CYS A 363 3.53 7.08 11.84
N MET A 364 2.28 6.62 11.73
CA MET A 364 1.93 5.23 12.02
C MET A 364 2.59 4.26 11.05
N ASN A 365 2.67 4.55 9.77
CA ASN A 365 3.40 3.73 8.81
C ASN A 365 4.90 3.64 9.13
N MET A 366 5.47 4.68 9.76
CA MET A 366 6.87 4.65 10.23
C MET A 366 7.04 3.84 11.52
N ILE A 367 6.02 3.82 12.38
CA ILE A 367 6.05 3.12 13.67
C ILE A 367 5.60 1.67 13.52
N LEU A 368 4.49 1.48 12.80
CA LEU A 368 3.88 0.18 12.57
C LEU A 368 4.28 -0.32 11.18
N PRO A 369 4.82 -1.51 11.08
CA PRO A 369 5.31 -2.03 9.81
C PRO A 369 4.19 -2.55 8.90
N ASP A 370 2.97 -2.05 9.05
CA ASP A 370 1.79 -2.51 8.34
C ASP A 370 0.85 -1.37 7.92
N GLN A 371 0.48 -1.35 6.64
CA GLN A 371 -0.44 -0.38 6.05
C GLN A 371 -1.82 -0.38 6.72
N TYR A 372 -2.35 -1.55 7.03
CA TYR A 372 -3.71 -1.67 7.58
C TYR A 372 -3.77 -1.15 9.02
N LEU A 373 -2.73 -1.36 9.80
CA LEU A 373 -2.61 -0.77 11.13
C LEU A 373 -2.39 0.75 11.05
N GLY A 374 -1.61 1.21 10.07
CA GLY A 374 -1.43 2.63 9.77
C GLY A 374 -2.72 3.38 9.42
N ILE A 375 -3.75 2.67 8.96
CA ILE A 375 -5.11 3.18 8.69
C ILE A 375 -6.03 2.97 9.89
N SER A 376 -6.07 1.74 10.44
CA SER A 376 -7.08 1.33 11.43
C SER A 376 -6.91 2.03 12.76
N VAL A 377 -5.67 2.18 13.23
CA VAL A 377 -5.39 2.82 14.53
C VAL A 377 -5.82 4.30 14.51
N PRO A 378 -5.35 5.15 13.56
CA PRO A 378 -5.85 6.51 13.49
C PRO A 378 -7.35 6.60 13.19
N GLY A 379 -7.91 5.68 12.38
CA GLY A 379 -9.33 5.64 12.06
C GLY A 379 -10.19 5.51 13.30
N GLN A 380 -9.93 4.53 14.14
CA GLN A 380 -10.63 4.32 15.40
C GLN A 380 -10.45 5.47 16.38
N MET A 381 -9.26 6.04 16.44
CA MET A 381 -8.94 7.13 17.37
C MET A 381 -9.63 8.44 17.05
N TYR A 382 -9.72 8.78 15.75
CA TYR A 382 -10.27 10.08 15.34
C TYR A 382 -11.76 10.03 15.07
N ALA A 383 -12.38 8.86 14.96
CA ALA A 383 -13.78 8.69 14.60
C ALA A 383 -14.74 9.52 15.46
N GLU A 384 -14.65 9.36 16.80
CA GLU A 384 -15.51 10.10 17.73
C GLU A 384 -15.26 11.62 17.69
N GLU A 385 -14.01 12.04 17.47
CA GLU A 385 -13.66 13.45 17.39
C GLU A 385 -14.21 14.12 16.11
N TYR A 386 -14.25 13.39 14.99
CA TYR A 386 -14.92 13.84 13.77
C TYR A 386 -16.40 14.02 13.99
N ASP A 387 -17.08 13.06 14.63
CA ASP A 387 -18.50 13.14 14.95
C ASP A 387 -18.79 14.32 15.89
N ARG A 388 -17.99 14.49 16.94
CA ARG A 388 -18.11 15.58 17.91
C ARG A 388 -17.99 16.96 17.26
N ARG A 389 -17.18 17.09 16.20
CA ARG A 389 -17.01 18.32 15.41
C ARG A 389 -18.00 18.46 14.26
N GLY A 390 -18.93 17.52 14.08
CA GLY A 390 -19.90 17.51 12.97
C GLY A 390 -19.22 17.33 11.59
N MET A 391 -18.11 16.61 11.54
CA MET A 391 -17.39 16.29 10.31
C MET A 391 -17.85 14.92 9.76
N SER A 392 -17.79 14.77 8.44
CA SER A 392 -18.16 13.51 7.79
C SER A 392 -17.15 12.41 8.05
N ARG A 393 -17.62 11.17 8.30
CA ARG A 393 -16.79 9.97 8.34
C ARG A 393 -16.08 9.71 6.99
N VAL A 394 -16.66 10.17 5.87
CA VAL A 394 -16.04 10.11 4.54
C VAL A 394 -14.83 11.06 4.45
N ASP A 395 -14.84 12.21 5.12
CA ASP A 395 -13.65 13.08 5.16
C ASP A 395 -12.52 12.46 6.01
N LEU A 396 -12.88 11.75 7.09
CA LEU A 396 -11.94 10.95 7.86
C LEU A 396 -11.32 9.85 7.00
N SER A 397 -12.16 9.04 6.34
CA SER A 397 -11.69 7.92 5.52
C SER A 397 -10.78 8.38 4.37
N ARG A 398 -11.08 9.52 3.75
CA ARG A 398 -10.18 10.13 2.75
C ARG A 398 -8.81 10.46 3.33
N ALA A 399 -8.75 11.07 4.52
CA ALA A 399 -7.47 11.40 5.16
C ALA A 399 -6.67 10.15 5.53
N LEU A 400 -7.34 9.09 5.99
CA LEU A 400 -6.74 7.80 6.31
C LEU A 400 -6.17 7.11 5.06
N LEU A 401 -6.94 7.04 3.98
CA LEU A 401 -6.54 6.37 2.75
C LEU A 401 -5.37 7.11 2.08
N CYS A 402 -5.49 8.42 1.91
CA CYS A 402 -4.48 9.23 1.23
C CYS A 402 -3.24 9.51 2.09
N GLY A 403 -3.35 9.44 3.41
CA GLY A 403 -2.21 9.57 4.33
C GLY A 403 -1.56 8.22 4.66
N GLY A 404 -2.36 7.16 4.80
CA GLY A 404 -1.92 5.85 5.26
C GLY A 404 -1.53 4.91 4.12
N ALA A 405 -2.49 4.53 3.26
CA ALA A 405 -2.22 3.53 2.22
C ALA A 405 -1.09 3.95 1.28
N ILE A 406 -1.12 5.19 0.81
CA ILE A 406 -0.20 5.70 -0.22
C ILE A 406 1.22 5.89 0.27
N THR A 407 1.43 6.15 1.56
CA THR A 407 2.76 6.37 2.12
C THR A 407 3.43 5.08 2.62
N SER A 408 2.68 3.99 2.73
CA SER A 408 3.21 2.72 3.21
C SER A 408 4.40 2.18 2.39
N PRO A 409 4.42 2.24 1.04
CA PRO A 409 5.57 1.77 0.26
C PRO A 409 6.80 2.67 0.38
N LEU A 410 6.67 3.85 0.98
CA LEU A 410 7.79 4.80 1.16
C LEU A 410 8.61 4.52 2.43
N VAL A 411 8.17 3.59 3.27
CA VAL A 411 8.85 3.25 4.52
C VAL A 411 9.59 1.93 4.37
N PRO A 412 10.92 1.91 4.53
CA PRO A 412 11.76 0.75 4.23
C PRO A 412 11.42 -0.52 5.02
N TRP A 413 10.92 -0.38 6.23
CA TRP A 413 10.53 -1.49 7.12
C TRP A 413 9.03 -1.73 7.18
N ASN A 414 8.23 -0.97 6.43
CA ASN A 414 6.82 -1.26 6.26
C ASN A 414 6.64 -2.42 5.28
N ARG A 415 5.69 -3.30 5.55
CA ARG A 415 5.37 -4.46 4.71
C ARG A 415 5.28 -4.12 3.21
N CYS A 416 4.69 -2.96 2.88
CA CYS A 416 4.57 -2.52 1.48
C CYS A 416 5.91 -2.11 0.88
N GLY A 417 6.76 -1.40 1.64
CA GLY A 417 8.11 -1.03 1.20
C GLY A 417 9.00 -2.25 1.01
N ILE A 418 8.94 -3.20 1.94
CA ILE A 418 9.70 -4.47 1.87
C ILE A 418 9.22 -5.30 0.66
N TYR A 419 7.91 -5.36 0.43
CA TYR A 419 7.32 -6.06 -0.71
C TYR A 419 7.84 -5.48 -2.03
N CYS A 420 7.80 -4.16 -2.20
CA CYS A 420 8.31 -3.49 -3.38
C CYS A 420 9.83 -3.74 -3.56
N PHE A 421 10.60 -3.66 -2.48
CA PHE A 421 12.02 -3.99 -2.51
C PHE A 421 12.28 -5.44 -2.93
N GLY A 422 11.56 -6.39 -2.34
CA GLY A 422 11.73 -7.82 -2.64
C GLY A 422 11.45 -8.17 -4.11
N ILE A 423 10.51 -7.49 -4.75
CA ILE A 423 10.13 -7.76 -6.15
C ILE A 423 10.97 -6.96 -7.13
N LEU A 424 11.15 -5.65 -6.88
CA LEU A 424 11.77 -4.73 -7.82
C LEU A 424 13.29 -4.55 -7.60
N GLY A 425 13.84 -5.10 -6.50
CA GLY A 425 15.27 -5.12 -6.22
C GLY A 425 15.90 -3.76 -5.91
N VAL A 426 15.09 -2.70 -5.65
CA VAL A 426 15.57 -1.34 -5.41
C VAL A 426 15.22 -0.90 -4.00
N ALA A 427 16.22 -0.47 -3.23
CA ALA A 427 16.04 -0.02 -1.86
C ALA A 427 15.02 1.14 -1.76
N THR A 428 14.16 1.09 -0.76
CA THR A 428 13.07 2.07 -0.58
C THR A 428 13.57 3.51 -0.54
N LEU A 429 14.66 3.77 0.15
CA LEU A 429 15.23 5.12 0.24
C LEU A 429 15.73 5.65 -1.11
N SER A 430 16.12 4.76 -2.04
CA SER A 430 16.57 5.14 -3.37
C SER A 430 15.41 5.59 -4.26
N TYR A 431 14.25 4.90 -4.23
CA TYR A 431 13.09 5.28 -5.04
C TYR A 431 12.16 6.29 -4.37
N LEU A 432 12.26 6.49 -3.06
CA LEU A 432 11.41 7.42 -2.31
C LEU A 432 11.30 8.82 -2.95
N PRO A 433 12.40 9.48 -3.40
CA PRO A 433 12.29 10.80 -4.02
C PRO A 433 11.51 10.81 -5.33
N TYR A 434 11.33 9.66 -5.96
CA TYR A 434 10.69 9.49 -7.26
C TYR A 434 9.27 8.94 -7.19
N ALA A 435 8.80 8.48 -6.05
CA ALA A 435 7.42 8.01 -5.85
C ALA A 435 6.49 9.21 -5.60
N PHE A 436 6.31 10.04 -6.63
CA PHE A 436 5.72 11.37 -6.51
C PHE A 436 4.31 11.36 -5.93
N LEU A 437 3.43 10.44 -6.30
CA LEU A 437 2.06 10.37 -5.76
C LEU A 437 2.08 10.16 -4.25
N GLY A 438 2.95 9.27 -3.76
CA GLY A 438 3.09 8.98 -2.33
C GLY A 438 3.52 10.19 -1.50
N LEU A 439 4.35 11.06 -2.09
CA LEU A 439 4.81 12.29 -1.47
C LEU A 439 3.79 13.44 -1.58
N LEU A 440 3.14 13.57 -2.74
CA LEU A 440 2.23 14.67 -3.03
C LEU A 440 0.87 14.51 -2.35
N LEU A 441 0.33 13.30 -2.28
CA LEU A 441 -1.06 13.09 -1.90
C LEU A 441 -1.36 13.45 -0.44
N PRO A 442 -0.54 13.09 0.55
CA PRO A 442 -0.74 13.56 1.92
C PRO A 442 -0.73 15.10 2.02
N VAL A 443 0.16 15.76 1.28
CA VAL A 443 0.25 17.23 1.24
C VAL A 443 -1.00 17.84 0.61
N LEU A 444 -1.47 17.29 -0.51
CA LEU A 444 -2.68 17.76 -1.18
C LEU A 444 -3.92 17.59 -0.30
N VAL A 445 -4.05 16.49 0.42
CA VAL A 445 -5.17 16.27 1.36
C VAL A 445 -5.14 17.27 2.50
N ILE A 446 -3.97 17.55 3.06
CA ILE A 446 -3.79 18.56 4.10
C ILE A 446 -4.16 19.94 3.56
N PHE A 447 -3.69 20.29 2.38
CA PHE A 447 -3.98 21.58 1.76
C PHE A 447 -5.49 21.77 1.50
N VAL A 448 -6.16 20.78 0.90
CA VAL A 448 -7.61 20.80 0.65
C VAL A 448 -8.38 20.90 1.96
N ALA A 449 -7.98 20.15 2.99
CA ALA A 449 -8.64 20.19 4.29
C ALA A 449 -8.53 21.57 4.97
N LEU A 450 -7.39 22.21 4.87
CA LEU A 450 -7.20 23.57 5.40
C LEU A 450 -8.01 24.59 4.60
N ALA A 451 -8.07 24.50 3.28
CA ALA A 451 -8.87 25.34 2.42
C ALA A 451 -10.37 25.18 2.70
N ASP A 452 -10.88 23.94 2.80
CA ASP A 452 -12.27 23.63 3.19
C ASP A 452 -12.61 24.22 4.58
N GLY A 453 -11.67 24.15 5.53
CA GLY A 453 -11.82 24.72 6.86
C GLY A 453 -11.98 26.25 6.85
N VAL A 454 -11.23 26.92 5.98
CA VAL A 454 -11.35 28.40 5.80
C VAL A 454 -12.67 28.76 5.13
N LEU A 455 -13.10 28.03 4.11
CA LEU A 455 -14.36 28.26 3.39
C LEU A 455 -15.59 28.07 4.32
N ARG A 456 -15.62 26.99 5.11
CA ARG A 456 -16.67 26.73 6.10
C ARG A 456 -16.73 27.82 7.19
N LYS A 457 -15.58 28.39 7.57
CA LYS A 457 -15.52 29.51 8.53
C LYS A 457 -16.10 30.79 7.93
N LYS A 458 -15.83 31.08 6.65
CA LYS A 458 -16.40 32.24 5.93
C LYS A 458 -17.92 32.13 5.76
N SER A 459 -18.44 30.93 5.43
CA SER A 459 -19.88 30.70 5.32
C SER A 459 -20.61 30.95 6.63
N LYS A 460 -20.08 30.45 7.75
CA LYS A 460 -20.64 30.73 9.08
C LYS A 460 -20.58 32.21 9.51
N THR A 461 -19.63 32.99 8.97
CA THR A 461 -19.52 34.43 9.27
C THR A 461 -20.44 35.27 8.39
N SER A 462 -20.89 34.77 7.24
CA SER A 462 -21.85 35.43 6.34
C SER A 462 -23.32 35.20 6.73
N GLU A 463 -23.61 34.23 7.62
CA GLU A 463 -24.95 33.98 8.18
C GLU A 463 -25.25 34.76 9.47
N VAL A 464 -24.42 35.70 9.88
CA VAL A 464 -24.63 36.52 11.06
C VAL A 464 -25.46 37.72 10.71
N HIS A 465 -26.74 37.68 11.15
CA HIS A 465 -27.76 38.66 11.43
C HIS A 465 -28.57 39.26 10.26
N PRO A 466 -29.88 38.95 10.23
CA PRO A 466 -30.85 40.01 9.94
C PRO A 466 -30.90 40.96 11.14
N PRO A 467 -31.05 42.29 10.91
CA PRO A 467 -31.12 43.26 11.99
C PRO A 467 -32.37 43.02 12.87
N PRO A 468 -32.29 43.24 14.18
CA PRO A 468 -33.46 43.15 15.05
C PRO A 468 -34.40 44.35 14.79
N GLY A 469 -35.53 44.08 14.17
CA GLY A 469 -36.56 45.13 14.02
C GLY A 469 -37.47 44.90 12.84
N LEU A 470 -38.44 43.99 12.98
CA LEU A 470 -39.72 44.01 12.29
C LEU A 470 -40.63 42.88 12.79
N HIS A 471 -40.90 42.87 14.09
CA HIS A 471 -42.06 42.18 14.68
C HIS A 471 -42.93 43.20 15.36
N ALA A 472 -43.77 43.84 14.60
CA ALA A 472 -44.99 44.42 15.11
C ALA A 472 -45.96 44.49 13.94
N LEU A 473 -47.17 44.03 14.22
CA LEU A 473 -48.45 44.19 13.47
C LEU A 473 -48.79 42.93 12.59
N SER A 474 -49.42 41.97 13.24
CA SER A 474 -50.82 41.61 12.96
C SER A 474 -51.37 40.68 14.05
N ALA A 475 -51.96 41.25 15.06
CA ALA A 475 -52.87 40.56 15.97
C ALA A 475 -54.29 40.59 15.36
N CYS A 476 -55.03 39.58 15.67
CA CYS A 476 -56.51 39.44 15.79
C CYS A 476 -57.04 38.19 15.10
N GLY A 477 -57.33 37.22 15.74
CA GLY A 477 -58.30 36.60 16.57
C GLY A 477 -59.29 35.72 15.83
N PRO A 478 -60.32 35.04 16.40
CA PRO A 478 -60.23 34.19 17.58
C PRO A 478 -60.89 32.78 17.38
N GLY A 479 -60.72 31.91 18.32
CA GLY A 479 -61.56 30.71 18.55
C GLY A 479 -60.95 29.41 18.20
N GLY A 480 -60.70 28.55 19.10
CA GLY A 480 -61.46 27.83 19.99
C GLY A 480 -60.95 26.47 20.26
N PHE A 481 -60.82 26.09 21.52
CA PHE A 481 -60.84 24.69 22.06
C PHE A 481 -59.71 23.70 21.89
N LEU A 482 -59.01 23.49 22.99
CA LEU A 482 -58.45 22.25 23.55
C LEU A 482 -59.53 21.12 23.65
N PRO A 483 -59.24 19.82 23.86
CA PRO A 483 -58.19 19.27 24.72
C PRO A 483 -57.62 17.86 24.41
N LEU A 484 -56.57 17.50 25.19
CA LEU A 484 -56.26 16.19 25.81
C LEU A 484 -55.72 15.00 25.01
N HIS A 485 -54.43 14.76 25.28
CA HIS A 485 -53.80 13.52 25.86
C HIS A 485 -54.22 12.11 25.38
N PRO A 486 -53.44 11.11 25.71
CA PRO A 486 -52.05 10.70 25.33
C PRO A 486 -52.03 9.27 24.79
N THR A 487 -50.99 8.84 24.15
CA THR A 487 -50.51 7.43 24.30
C THR A 487 -49.17 7.21 23.60
N LEU A 488 -48.17 6.88 24.40
CA LEU A 488 -46.94 6.24 23.97
C LEU A 488 -47.22 4.78 23.64
N PRO A 489 -46.67 4.21 22.60
CA PRO A 489 -46.51 2.76 22.49
C PRO A 489 -45.17 2.31 23.06
N ARG A 490 -45.27 1.39 24.01
CA ARG A 490 -44.17 0.59 24.55
C ARG A 490 -43.53 -0.22 23.43
N PHE A 491 -42.21 -0.11 23.25
CA PHE A 491 -41.42 -1.10 22.50
C PHE A 491 -41.16 -2.32 23.39
N SER A 492 -41.61 -3.50 22.95
CA SER A 492 -41.24 -4.80 23.47
C SER A 492 -40.07 -5.37 22.66
N PRO A 493 -39.13 -6.10 23.26
CA PRO A 493 -38.00 -6.66 22.54
C PRO A 493 -38.42 -7.91 21.77
N GLN A 494 -38.33 -7.86 20.45
CA GLN A 494 -38.55 -9.00 19.59
C GLN A 494 -37.24 -9.81 19.46
N LYS A 495 -37.26 -11.01 20.04
CA LYS A 495 -36.23 -12.03 19.88
C LYS A 495 -36.26 -12.54 18.42
N SER A 496 -35.25 -12.17 17.62
CA SER A 496 -35.03 -12.82 16.34
C SER A 496 -34.23 -14.12 16.55
N ARG A 497 -34.90 -15.27 16.35
CA ARG A 497 -34.26 -16.57 16.18
C ARG A 497 -33.53 -16.59 14.84
N VAL A 498 -32.22 -16.67 14.87
CA VAL A 498 -31.43 -17.04 13.69
C VAL A 498 -31.49 -18.55 13.55
N LYS A 499 -32.12 -19.02 12.48
CA LYS A 499 -32.08 -20.41 12.01
C LYS A 499 -30.68 -20.68 11.45
N ALA A 500 -29.97 -21.61 12.05
CA ALA A 500 -28.75 -22.18 11.48
C ALA A 500 -29.16 -23.14 10.33
N GLU A 501 -28.88 -22.76 9.12
CA GLU A 501 -28.93 -23.63 7.95
C GLU A 501 -27.54 -24.25 7.74
N LYS A 502 -27.47 -25.55 7.98
CA LYS A 502 -26.31 -26.39 7.69
C LYS A 502 -26.22 -26.59 6.19
N THR A 503 -25.30 -25.97 5.53
CA THR A 503 -24.91 -26.35 4.17
C THR A 503 -23.76 -27.35 4.25
N LYS A 504 -24.05 -28.61 3.91
CA LYS A 504 -23.06 -29.65 3.64
C LYS A 504 -22.32 -29.28 2.37
N ILE A 505 -21.03 -29.15 2.44
CA ILE A 505 -20.15 -29.13 1.26
C ILE A 505 -19.51 -30.52 1.18
N PHE A 506 -19.81 -31.20 0.09
CA PHE A 506 -19.10 -32.37 -0.41
C PHE A 506 -17.86 -31.91 -1.17
N PHE A 507 -16.73 -32.55 -0.90
CA PHE A 507 -15.46 -32.70 -1.64
C PHE A 507 -14.90 -31.50 -2.39
#